data_562693dd89a5fc070cda27d331f43669
#
_entry.id   562693dd89a5fc070cda27d331f43669
#
_cell.length_a   1.000
_cell.length_b   1.000
_cell.length_c   1.000
_cell.angle_alpha   90.00
_cell.angle_beta   90.00
_cell.angle_gamma   90.00
#
_symmetry.space_group_name_H-M   'P 1'
#
loop_
_entity.id
_entity.type
_entity.pdbx_description
1 polymer ?
#
loop_
_entity_poly.entity_id
_entity_poly.type
_entity_poly.pdbx_seq_one_letter_code
_entity_poly.pdbx_strand_id
1 'polypeptide(L)'
;YDYINLYFFGLLGFITASGYLVYLSSWSNWLLWPAMLLHGIMLSHLFAPLHETSHGTAFRTRWINEAVLWFCGIVTIWTPLYFRYDHAGHHTYAQVAGKDPEFVLPAPRSLLGYIYYVSALHLWVKNFGWLFRHAQGYMHPFNRQFVPDSELPKIYWEARLMLSIYLILLIGSIFFQTWIIAIYWLIPTVIGVPIARMLRVADHTGCEEAANLRTYARSVTTDRLTKFFS
;
A
#
# COMPACT_ATOMS: atom_id res chain seq x y z
N TYR A 1 13.11 -16.47 5.92
CA TYR A 1 13.86 -15.20 5.79
C TYR A 1 14.48 -15.03 4.40
N ASP A 2 15.03 -16.09 3.78
CA ASP A 2 15.75 -15.97 2.53
C ASP A 2 14.84 -15.64 1.34
N TYR A 3 13.62 -16.18 1.30
CA TYR A 3 12.63 -15.87 0.26
C TYR A 3 12.17 -14.42 0.28
N ILE A 4 11.92 -13.86 1.46
CA ILE A 4 11.48 -12.46 1.60
C ILE A 4 12.60 -11.50 1.22
N ASN A 5 13.85 -11.81 1.60
CA ASN A 5 15.01 -11.05 1.19
C ASN A 5 15.16 -11.06 -0.33
N LEU A 6 15.09 -12.24 -0.95
CA LEU A 6 15.19 -12.39 -2.41
C LEU A 6 14.04 -11.65 -3.12
N TYR A 7 12.80 -11.79 -2.60
CA TYR A 7 11.65 -11.08 -3.15
C TYR A 7 11.84 -9.56 -3.07
N PHE A 8 12.19 -9.01 -1.90
CA PHE A 8 12.35 -7.58 -1.72
C PHE A 8 13.44 -6.98 -2.61
N PHE A 9 14.63 -7.61 -2.65
CA PHE A 9 15.72 -7.13 -3.52
C PHE A 9 15.40 -7.33 -5.00
N GLY A 10 14.75 -8.43 -5.36
CA GLY A 10 14.24 -8.67 -6.72
C GLY A 10 13.23 -7.60 -7.14
N LEU A 11 12.28 -7.26 -6.26
CA LEU A 11 11.31 -6.19 -6.49
C LEU A 11 11.99 -4.82 -6.68
N LEU A 12 12.98 -4.48 -5.85
CA LEU A 12 13.77 -3.25 -6.03
C LEU A 12 14.49 -3.24 -7.38
N GLY A 13 15.02 -4.38 -7.82
CA GLY A 13 15.61 -4.55 -9.16
C GLY A 13 14.58 -4.27 -10.27
N PHE A 14 13.37 -4.83 -10.16
CA PHE A 14 12.28 -4.57 -11.11
C PHE A 14 11.80 -3.13 -11.09
N ILE A 15 11.69 -2.51 -9.91
CA ILE A 15 11.35 -1.08 -9.78
C ILE A 15 12.42 -0.23 -10.47
N THR A 16 13.69 -0.53 -10.24
CA THR A 16 14.82 0.18 -10.89
C THR A 16 14.78 0.01 -12.41
N ALA A 17 14.61 -1.22 -12.89
CA ALA A 17 14.55 -1.51 -14.32
C ALA A 17 13.35 -0.83 -15.00
N SER A 18 12.17 -0.90 -14.39
CA SER A 18 10.97 -0.24 -14.93
C SER A 18 11.08 1.30 -14.87
N GLY A 19 11.67 1.85 -13.81
CA GLY A 19 12.01 3.28 -13.75
C GLY A 19 13.00 3.71 -14.83
N TYR A 20 13.99 2.87 -15.14
CA TYR A 20 14.89 3.13 -16.25
C TYR A 20 14.17 3.08 -17.62
N LEU A 21 13.19 2.21 -17.80
CA LEU A 21 12.34 2.25 -19.00
C LEU A 21 11.54 3.56 -19.11
N VAL A 22 11.03 4.09 -18.00
CA VAL A 22 10.39 5.42 -17.98
C VAL A 22 11.39 6.51 -18.38
N TYR A 23 12.65 6.43 -17.91
CA TYR A 23 13.72 7.35 -18.30
C TYR A 23 14.04 7.30 -19.79
N LEU A 24 14.11 6.11 -20.39
CA LEU A 24 14.37 5.93 -21.81
C LEU A 24 13.20 6.39 -22.69
N SER A 25 12.02 6.53 -22.12
CA SER A 25 10.82 7.01 -22.81
C SER A 25 10.72 8.53 -22.70
N SER A 26 10.57 9.24 -23.80
CA SER A 26 10.35 10.69 -23.78
C SER A 26 8.85 11.03 -23.70
N TRP A 27 8.52 12.24 -23.26
CA TRP A 27 7.13 12.74 -23.24
C TRP A 27 6.44 12.71 -24.62
N SER A 28 7.21 12.80 -25.69
CA SER A 28 6.70 12.69 -27.07
C SER A 28 6.57 11.25 -27.55
N ASN A 29 7.04 10.28 -26.77
CA ASN A 29 7.02 8.88 -27.13
C ASN A 29 5.80 8.20 -26.49
N TRP A 30 4.95 7.58 -27.32
CA TRP A 30 3.80 6.81 -26.84
C TRP A 30 4.18 5.67 -25.87
N LEU A 31 5.43 5.21 -25.89
CA LEU A 31 5.95 4.19 -24.96
C LEU A 31 6.04 4.66 -23.50
N LEU A 32 5.98 5.97 -23.25
CA LEU A 32 6.00 6.51 -21.89
C LEU A 32 4.86 5.95 -21.03
N TRP A 33 3.65 5.88 -21.58
CA TRP A 33 2.48 5.42 -20.82
C TRP A 33 2.55 3.94 -20.41
N PRO A 34 2.87 2.99 -21.31
CA PRO A 34 3.06 1.59 -20.91
C PRO A 34 4.26 1.42 -19.97
N ALA A 35 5.34 2.20 -20.10
CA ALA A 35 6.47 2.18 -19.18
C ALA A 35 6.05 2.66 -17.76
N MET A 36 5.29 3.76 -17.68
CA MET A 36 4.74 4.25 -16.41
C MET A 36 3.74 3.26 -15.80
N LEU A 37 2.91 2.61 -16.61
CA LEU A 37 1.97 1.59 -16.12
C LEU A 37 2.73 0.41 -15.50
N LEU A 38 3.74 -0.12 -16.21
CA LEU A 38 4.59 -1.18 -15.69
C LEU A 38 5.28 -0.75 -14.38
N HIS A 39 5.86 0.45 -14.37
CA HIS A 39 6.52 0.99 -13.18
C HIS A 39 5.56 1.14 -12.01
N GLY A 40 4.35 1.62 -12.25
CA GLY A 40 3.30 1.75 -11.24
C GLY A 40 2.82 0.41 -10.69
N ILE A 41 2.73 -0.63 -11.54
CA ILE A 41 2.45 -1.99 -11.08
C ILE A 41 3.59 -2.46 -10.15
N MET A 42 4.85 -2.25 -10.51
CA MET A 42 6.00 -2.61 -9.65
C MET A 42 5.98 -1.84 -8.33
N LEU A 43 5.69 -0.53 -8.34
CA LEU A 43 5.55 0.27 -7.13
C LEU A 43 4.42 -0.23 -6.22
N SER A 44 3.30 -0.68 -6.80
CA SER A 44 2.16 -1.20 -6.01
C SER A 44 2.48 -2.49 -5.27
N HIS A 45 3.47 -3.28 -5.75
CA HIS A 45 3.95 -4.49 -5.08
C HIS A 45 4.77 -4.19 -3.82
N LEU A 46 5.16 -2.94 -3.55
CA LEU A 46 5.72 -2.53 -2.27
C LEU A 46 4.74 -2.71 -1.10
N PHE A 47 3.46 -2.94 -1.38
CA PHE A 47 2.51 -3.34 -0.35
C PHE A 47 2.86 -4.72 0.26
N ALA A 48 3.39 -5.66 -0.49
CA ALA A 48 3.76 -6.98 0.05
C ALA A 48 4.90 -6.89 1.11
N PRO A 49 6.06 -6.24 0.85
CA PRO A 49 7.04 -6.03 1.92
C PRO A 49 6.55 -5.10 3.04
N LEU A 50 5.65 -4.14 2.78
CA LEU A 50 4.98 -3.37 3.83
C LEU A 50 4.22 -4.30 4.78
N HIS A 51 3.39 -5.19 4.21
CA HIS A 51 2.61 -6.19 4.93
C HIS A 51 3.52 -7.09 5.80
N GLU A 52 4.50 -7.76 5.18
CA GLU A 52 5.38 -8.70 5.86
C GLU A 52 6.23 -8.04 6.97
N THR A 53 6.74 -6.83 6.73
CA THR A 53 7.53 -6.11 7.73
C THR A 53 6.68 -5.55 8.87
N SER A 54 5.37 -5.35 8.66
CA SER A 54 4.46 -4.94 9.72
C SER A 54 4.38 -5.98 10.85
N HIS A 55 4.54 -7.26 10.53
CA HIS A 55 4.63 -8.35 11.50
C HIS A 55 5.98 -8.41 12.24
N GLY A 56 7.00 -7.68 11.78
CA GLY A 56 8.34 -7.66 12.37
C GLY A 56 9.15 -8.95 12.14
N THR A 57 8.68 -9.86 11.29
CA THR A 57 9.24 -11.20 11.06
C THR A 57 9.88 -11.38 9.69
N ALA A 58 9.78 -10.41 8.80
CA ALA A 58 10.31 -10.48 7.44
C ALA A 58 11.85 -10.63 7.41
N PHE A 59 12.54 -9.86 8.22
CA PHE A 59 14.00 -9.87 8.34
C PHE A 59 14.41 -10.30 9.75
N ARG A 60 15.56 -10.99 9.87
CA ARG A 60 16.12 -11.36 11.19
C ARG A 60 16.48 -10.13 12.02
N THR A 61 16.92 -9.07 11.36
CA THR A 61 17.39 -7.84 11.98
C THR A 61 16.24 -6.85 12.13
N ARG A 62 15.90 -6.49 13.36
CA ARG A 62 14.75 -5.65 13.68
C ARG A 62 14.77 -4.29 12.96
N TRP A 63 15.91 -3.59 12.96
CA TRP A 63 15.98 -2.29 12.31
C TRP A 63 15.75 -2.35 10.80
N ILE A 64 16.06 -3.49 10.13
CA ILE A 64 15.76 -3.67 8.70
C ILE A 64 14.26 -3.77 8.48
N ASN A 65 13.53 -4.52 9.34
CA ASN A 65 12.05 -4.54 9.27
C ASN A 65 11.48 -3.12 9.37
N GLU A 66 11.96 -2.31 10.33
CA GLU A 66 11.49 -0.93 10.50
C GLU A 66 11.87 -0.05 9.28
N ALA A 67 13.09 -0.14 8.78
CA ALA A 67 13.53 0.66 7.63
C ALA A 67 12.72 0.34 6.36
N VAL A 68 12.47 -0.96 6.09
CA VAL A 68 11.66 -1.39 4.94
C VAL A 68 10.20 -1.01 5.13
N LEU A 69 9.64 -1.17 6.34
CA LEU A 69 8.29 -0.73 6.67
C LEU A 69 8.10 0.77 6.41
N TRP A 70 9.06 1.60 6.85
CA TRP A 70 9.06 3.04 6.63
C TRP A 70 9.18 3.40 5.14
N PHE A 71 10.12 2.80 4.43
CA PHE A 71 10.31 3.02 3.00
C PHE A 71 9.03 2.69 2.21
N CYS A 72 8.49 1.49 2.42
CA CYS A 72 7.26 1.06 1.77
C CYS A 72 6.07 1.92 2.19
N GLY A 73 5.96 2.28 3.48
CA GLY A 73 4.91 3.13 4.01
C GLY A 73 4.89 4.52 3.38
N ILE A 74 6.06 5.15 3.19
CA ILE A 74 6.17 6.44 2.50
C ILE A 74 5.68 6.32 1.05
N VAL A 75 6.12 5.30 0.31
CA VAL A 75 5.77 5.15 -1.11
C VAL A 75 4.29 4.81 -1.30
N THR A 76 3.72 3.98 -0.42
CA THR A 76 2.31 3.51 -0.50
C THR A 76 1.33 4.35 0.33
N ILE A 77 1.84 5.39 1.02
CA ILE A 77 1.06 6.33 1.85
C ILE A 77 0.35 5.62 3.02
N TRP A 78 1.13 4.84 3.76
CA TRP A 78 0.72 4.23 5.00
C TRP A 78 1.63 4.64 6.15
N THR A 79 1.08 5.21 7.23
CA THR A 79 1.84 5.48 8.46
C THR A 79 2.28 4.15 9.08
N PRO A 80 3.58 3.88 9.25
CA PRO A 80 4.10 2.54 9.56
C PRO A 80 3.51 1.92 10.82
N LEU A 81 3.57 2.61 11.95
CA LEU A 81 3.08 2.10 13.22
C LEU A 81 1.56 1.96 13.24
N TYR A 82 0.83 2.91 12.64
CA TYR A 82 -0.61 2.80 12.50
C TYR A 82 -1.00 1.60 11.64
N PHE A 83 -0.34 1.39 10.50
CA PHE A 83 -0.57 0.23 9.64
C PHE A 83 -0.40 -1.09 10.38
N ARG A 84 0.62 -1.19 11.23
CA ARG A 84 0.86 -2.40 12.06
C ARG A 84 -0.34 -2.75 12.95
N TYR A 85 -0.96 -1.76 13.59
CA TYR A 85 -2.13 -1.99 14.44
C TYR A 85 -3.42 -2.19 13.65
N ASP A 86 -3.62 -1.42 12.58
CA ASP A 86 -4.74 -1.55 11.65
C ASP A 86 -4.76 -2.96 11.04
N HIS A 87 -3.60 -3.41 10.57
CA HIS A 87 -3.40 -4.72 9.97
C HIS A 87 -3.54 -5.89 10.97
N ALA A 88 -3.05 -5.75 12.20
CA ALA A 88 -3.28 -6.73 13.26
C ALA A 88 -4.78 -6.85 13.61
N GLY A 89 -5.50 -5.73 13.59
CA GLY A 89 -6.96 -5.70 13.72
C GLY A 89 -7.65 -6.43 12.56
N HIS A 90 -7.16 -6.24 11.32
CA HIS A 90 -7.64 -6.98 10.15
C HIS A 90 -7.44 -8.49 10.30
N HIS A 91 -6.27 -8.95 10.70
CA HIS A 91 -6.04 -10.39 10.95
C HIS A 91 -6.97 -10.97 12.04
N THR A 92 -7.38 -10.14 12.99
CA THR A 92 -8.29 -10.59 14.07
C THR A 92 -9.74 -10.65 13.60
N TYR A 93 -10.16 -9.74 12.73
CA TYR A 93 -11.56 -9.54 12.33
C TYR A 93 -11.77 -9.58 10.81
N ALA A 94 -10.88 -10.22 10.07
CA ALA A 94 -10.91 -10.25 8.60
C ALA A 94 -12.32 -10.50 8.06
N GLN A 95 -12.79 -9.62 7.17
CA GLN A 95 -14.10 -9.64 6.50
C GLN A 95 -15.33 -9.53 7.44
N VAL A 96 -15.15 -9.23 8.73
CA VAL A 96 -16.28 -8.97 9.63
C VAL A 96 -16.71 -7.52 9.50
N ALA A 97 -17.86 -7.30 8.87
CA ALA A 97 -18.42 -5.98 8.68
C ALA A 97 -18.55 -5.21 10.00
N GLY A 98 -18.05 -3.96 10.03
CA GLY A 98 -18.06 -3.10 11.22
C GLY A 98 -17.03 -3.45 12.29
N LYS A 99 -16.17 -4.47 12.08
CA LYS A 99 -15.06 -4.83 12.98
C LYS A 99 -13.71 -4.82 12.29
N ASP A 100 -13.65 -5.21 11.00
CA ASP A 100 -12.42 -5.22 10.23
C ASP A 100 -12.03 -3.80 9.80
N PRO A 101 -10.87 -3.27 10.24
CA PRO A 101 -10.43 -1.93 9.87
C PRO A 101 -10.04 -1.77 8.40
N GLU A 102 -9.70 -2.87 7.72
CA GLU A 102 -9.38 -2.86 6.28
C GLU A 102 -10.62 -3.06 5.40
N PHE A 103 -11.75 -3.47 5.97
CA PHE A 103 -13.01 -3.65 5.23
C PHE A 103 -13.65 -2.30 4.91
N VAL A 104 -13.11 -1.62 3.92
CA VAL A 104 -13.49 -0.23 3.56
C VAL A 104 -14.75 -0.18 2.69
N LEU A 105 -14.93 -1.16 1.83
CA LEU A 105 -16.08 -1.25 0.91
C LEU A 105 -16.55 -2.70 0.79
N PRO A 106 -17.86 -2.92 0.75
CA PRO A 106 -18.40 -4.25 0.42
C PRO A 106 -18.05 -4.64 -1.02
N ALA A 107 -18.13 -5.93 -1.32
CA ALA A 107 -17.94 -6.44 -2.68
C ALA A 107 -18.84 -5.70 -3.68
N PRO A 108 -18.31 -5.21 -4.80
CA PRO A 108 -19.06 -4.41 -5.74
C PRO A 108 -20.14 -5.26 -6.45
N ARG A 109 -21.36 -4.74 -6.53
CA ARG A 109 -22.52 -5.41 -7.17
C ARG A 109 -22.88 -4.84 -8.55
N SER A 110 -22.10 -3.88 -9.06
CA SER A 110 -22.32 -3.25 -10.36
C SER A 110 -21.00 -2.95 -11.05
N LEU A 111 -21.00 -2.77 -12.36
CA LEU A 111 -19.82 -2.40 -13.14
C LEU A 111 -19.21 -1.07 -12.64
N LEU A 112 -20.02 -0.05 -12.38
CA LEU A 112 -19.55 1.23 -11.84
C LEU A 112 -18.97 1.06 -10.43
N GLY A 113 -19.60 0.25 -9.59
CA GLY A 113 -19.06 -0.09 -8.26
C GLY A 113 -17.71 -0.82 -8.36
N TYR A 114 -17.57 -1.73 -9.32
CA TYR A 114 -16.30 -2.41 -9.58
C TYR A 114 -15.21 -1.45 -10.06
N ILE A 115 -15.51 -0.57 -11.01
CA ILE A 115 -14.58 0.46 -11.49
C ILE A 115 -14.14 1.36 -10.32
N TYR A 116 -15.09 1.81 -9.49
CA TYR A 116 -14.78 2.60 -8.30
C TYR A 116 -13.91 1.81 -7.31
N TYR A 117 -14.21 0.54 -7.07
CA TYR A 117 -13.44 -0.33 -6.17
C TYR A 117 -11.99 -0.51 -6.66
N VAL A 118 -11.77 -0.83 -7.94
CA VAL A 118 -10.42 -1.05 -8.48
C VAL A 118 -9.65 0.25 -8.68
N SER A 119 -10.32 1.40 -8.87
CA SER A 119 -9.66 2.71 -9.00
C SER A 119 -8.81 3.08 -7.78
N ALA A 120 -9.01 2.41 -6.65
CA ALA A 120 -8.40 2.72 -5.36
C ALA A 120 -8.68 4.14 -4.81
N LEU A 121 -9.54 4.93 -5.44
CA LEU A 121 -9.82 6.31 -5.02
C LEU A 121 -10.23 6.38 -3.54
N HIS A 122 -11.08 5.46 -3.10
CA HIS A 122 -11.51 5.37 -1.70
C HIS A 122 -10.36 5.08 -0.73
N LEU A 123 -9.34 4.30 -1.16
CA LEU A 123 -8.15 4.05 -0.34
C LEU A 123 -7.26 5.29 -0.24
N TRP A 124 -7.08 6.02 -1.35
CA TRP A 124 -6.33 7.27 -1.33
C TRP A 124 -6.98 8.28 -0.39
N VAL A 125 -8.30 8.47 -0.50
CA VAL A 125 -9.07 9.36 0.40
C VAL A 125 -8.95 8.90 1.85
N LYS A 126 -9.07 7.60 2.13
CA LYS A 126 -8.91 7.03 3.47
C LYS A 126 -7.50 7.31 4.01
N ASN A 127 -6.46 6.93 3.27
CA ASN A 127 -5.08 7.01 3.76
C ASN A 127 -4.63 8.45 3.99
N PHE A 128 -4.89 9.35 3.04
CA PHE A 128 -4.62 10.78 3.26
C PHE A 128 -5.47 11.35 4.41
N GLY A 129 -6.74 10.97 4.50
CA GLY A 129 -7.61 11.38 5.59
C GLY A 129 -7.08 10.96 6.96
N TRP A 130 -6.61 9.72 7.11
CA TRP A 130 -5.97 9.24 8.33
C TRP A 130 -4.66 9.95 8.61
N LEU A 131 -3.79 10.10 7.61
CA LEU A 131 -2.51 10.79 7.75
C LEU A 131 -2.70 12.21 8.29
N PHE A 132 -3.62 13.00 7.73
CA PHE A 132 -3.91 14.36 8.19
C PHE A 132 -4.53 14.38 9.61
N ARG A 133 -5.46 13.50 9.91
CA ARG A 133 -6.08 13.43 11.25
C ARG A 133 -5.07 13.02 12.31
N HIS A 134 -4.25 12.00 12.04
CA HIS A 134 -3.21 11.57 12.96
C HIS A 134 -2.17 12.68 13.19
N ALA A 135 -1.77 13.42 12.17
CA ALA A 135 -0.87 14.57 12.33
C ALA A 135 -1.45 15.67 13.22
N GLN A 136 -2.78 15.84 13.22
CA GLN A 136 -3.50 16.74 14.12
C GLN A 136 -3.67 16.17 15.55
N GLY A 137 -3.23 14.93 15.79
CA GLY A 137 -3.38 14.27 17.09
C GLY A 137 -4.76 13.64 17.30
N TYR A 138 -5.49 13.36 16.24
CA TYR A 138 -6.82 12.73 16.31
C TYR A 138 -6.80 11.32 15.74
N MET A 139 -7.33 10.37 16.52
CA MET A 139 -7.60 8.99 16.10
C MET A 139 -9.10 8.75 16.11
N HIS A 140 -9.64 8.24 15.00
CA HIS A 140 -11.06 7.91 14.92
C HIS A 140 -11.42 6.83 15.96
N PRO A 141 -12.57 6.93 16.67
CA PRO A 141 -12.94 5.98 17.74
C PRO A 141 -12.91 4.52 17.32
N PHE A 142 -13.33 4.22 16.08
CA PHE A 142 -13.26 2.86 15.53
C PHE A 142 -11.84 2.32 15.47
N ASN A 143 -10.87 3.12 14.99
CA ASN A 143 -9.47 2.69 14.89
C ASN A 143 -8.76 2.71 16.25
N ARG A 144 -9.24 3.54 17.17
CA ARG A 144 -8.73 3.70 18.52
C ARG A 144 -8.75 2.38 19.33
N GLN A 145 -9.73 1.52 19.08
CA GLN A 145 -9.84 0.22 19.76
C GLN A 145 -8.70 -0.75 19.47
N PHE A 146 -7.99 -0.57 18.35
CA PHE A 146 -6.87 -1.44 17.95
C PHE A 146 -5.51 -0.91 18.42
N VAL A 147 -5.43 0.34 18.88
CA VAL A 147 -4.18 1.03 19.19
C VAL A 147 -4.06 1.27 20.69
N PRO A 148 -3.00 0.75 21.37
CA PRO A 148 -2.74 1.09 22.77
C PRO A 148 -2.51 2.58 22.96
N ASP A 149 -2.95 3.12 24.11
CA ASP A 149 -2.80 4.54 24.44
C ASP A 149 -1.37 5.03 24.40
N SER A 150 -0.44 4.19 24.83
CA SER A 150 1.00 4.47 24.84
C SER A 150 1.61 4.65 23.45
N GLU A 151 0.94 4.15 22.40
CA GLU A 151 1.45 4.20 21.02
C GLU A 151 0.90 5.38 20.22
N LEU A 152 -0.18 6.01 20.68
CA LEU A 152 -0.80 7.15 19.97
C LEU A 152 0.16 8.31 19.73
N PRO A 153 0.98 8.77 20.72
CA PRO A 153 1.91 9.87 20.48
C PRO A 153 2.93 9.54 19.38
N LYS A 154 3.36 8.28 19.27
CA LYS A 154 4.28 7.82 18.23
C LYS A 154 3.63 7.86 16.85
N ILE A 155 2.39 7.35 16.73
CA ILE A 155 1.62 7.40 15.47
C ILE A 155 1.43 8.84 15.01
N TYR A 156 1.09 9.75 15.93
CA TYR A 156 0.92 11.17 15.60
C TYR A 156 2.22 11.82 15.16
N TRP A 157 3.32 11.45 15.78
CA TRP A 157 4.65 11.94 15.40
C TRP A 157 5.05 11.40 14.00
N GLU A 158 4.86 10.08 13.75
CA GLU A 158 5.12 9.47 12.44
C GLU A 158 4.31 10.14 11.33
N ALA A 159 3.02 10.42 11.57
CA ALA A 159 2.17 11.10 10.61
C ALA A 159 2.68 12.51 10.28
N ARG A 160 3.12 13.27 11.30
CA ARG A 160 3.74 14.60 11.10
C ARG A 160 5.04 14.51 10.31
N LEU A 161 5.87 13.53 10.61
CA LEU A 161 7.12 13.30 9.89
C LEU A 161 6.85 12.96 8.42
N MET A 162 5.90 12.05 8.12
CA MET A 162 5.51 11.73 6.75
C MET A 162 4.99 12.96 5.98
N LEU A 163 4.11 13.74 6.60
CA LEU A 163 3.64 14.99 5.98
C LEU A 163 4.78 15.98 5.72
N SER A 164 5.75 16.08 6.64
CA SER A 164 6.94 16.91 6.45
C SER A 164 7.79 16.42 5.28
N ILE A 165 7.98 15.10 5.14
CA ILE A 165 8.68 14.52 3.99
C ILE A 165 7.95 14.87 2.69
N TYR A 166 6.63 14.68 2.61
CA TYR A 166 5.86 15.01 1.41
C TYR A 166 5.88 16.51 1.07
N LEU A 167 5.84 17.36 2.08
CA LEU A 167 5.96 18.80 1.91
C LEU A 167 7.34 19.19 1.38
N ILE A 168 8.42 18.60 1.92
CA ILE A 168 9.80 18.83 1.44
C ILE A 168 9.93 18.39 -0.03
N LEU A 169 9.39 17.22 -0.39
CA LEU A 169 9.40 16.73 -1.77
C LEU A 169 8.63 17.66 -2.70
N LEU A 170 7.46 18.16 -2.28
CA LEU A 170 6.66 19.11 -3.03
C LEU A 170 7.39 20.45 -3.23
N ILE A 171 7.89 21.04 -2.14
CA ILE A 171 8.64 22.31 -2.19
C ILE A 171 9.89 22.16 -3.05
N GLY A 172 10.63 21.06 -2.90
CA GLY A 172 11.80 20.74 -3.71
C GLY A 172 11.45 20.63 -5.20
N SER A 173 10.35 19.93 -5.52
CA SER A 173 9.88 19.82 -6.91
C SER A 173 9.54 21.19 -7.53
N ILE A 174 8.90 22.07 -6.76
CA ILE A 174 8.58 23.44 -7.21
C ILE A 174 9.85 24.27 -7.34
N PHE A 175 10.73 24.24 -6.33
CA PHE A 175 11.97 25.04 -6.32
C PHE A 175 12.92 24.69 -7.48
N PHE A 176 13.10 23.37 -7.72
CA PHE A 176 13.93 22.89 -8.81
C PHE A 176 13.19 22.78 -10.15
N GLN A 177 11.92 23.18 -10.21
CA GLN A 177 11.07 23.09 -11.40
C GLN A 177 11.11 21.69 -12.06
N THR A 178 11.06 20.64 -11.25
CA THR A 178 11.20 19.26 -11.70
C THR A 178 9.93 18.45 -11.52
N TRP A 179 9.64 17.57 -12.48
CA TRP A 179 8.51 16.65 -12.47
C TRP A 179 8.90 15.22 -12.02
N ILE A 180 10.12 15.02 -11.48
CA ILE A 180 10.65 13.70 -11.15
C ILE A 180 9.70 12.95 -10.22
N ILE A 181 9.20 13.58 -9.15
CA ILE A 181 8.27 12.95 -8.19
C ILE A 181 6.96 12.55 -8.88
N ALA A 182 6.43 13.40 -9.75
CA ALA A 182 5.21 13.08 -10.49
C ALA A 182 5.44 11.94 -11.48
N ILE A 183 6.53 11.97 -12.25
CA ILE A 183 6.85 11.00 -13.32
C ILE A 183 7.20 9.62 -12.78
N TYR A 184 7.98 9.54 -11.70
CA TYR A 184 8.51 8.28 -11.19
C TYR A 184 7.76 7.72 -9.99
N TRP A 185 6.83 8.46 -9.44
CA TRP A 185 6.06 7.99 -8.28
C TRP A 185 4.56 8.23 -8.43
N LEU A 186 4.09 9.49 -8.47
CA LEU A 186 2.66 9.77 -8.33
C LEU A 186 1.84 9.26 -9.52
N ILE A 187 2.21 9.62 -10.76
CA ILE A 187 1.46 9.20 -11.95
C ILE A 187 1.52 7.69 -12.13
N PRO A 188 2.72 7.03 -12.10
CA PRO A 188 2.79 5.58 -12.18
C PRO A 188 1.94 4.89 -11.11
N THR A 189 1.98 5.36 -9.86
CA THR A 189 1.18 4.76 -8.79
C THR A 189 -0.33 4.87 -9.06
N VAL A 190 -0.81 6.03 -9.50
CA VAL A 190 -2.24 6.24 -9.81
C VAL A 190 -2.73 5.32 -10.92
N ILE A 191 -1.92 5.06 -11.96
CA ILE A 191 -2.33 4.20 -13.08
C ILE A 191 -2.04 2.71 -12.85
N GLY A 192 -1.05 2.36 -12.01
CA GLY A 192 -0.65 0.98 -11.73
C GLY A 192 -1.45 0.30 -10.63
N VAL A 193 -1.80 1.02 -9.56
CA VAL A 193 -2.56 0.46 -8.43
C VAL A 193 -3.88 -0.20 -8.85
N PRO A 194 -4.68 0.34 -9.77
CA PRO A 194 -5.90 -0.32 -10.25
C PRO A 194 -5.65 -1.74 -10.77
N ILE A 195 -4.57 -1.97 -11.51
CA ILE A 195 -4.23 -3.29 -12.06
C ILE A 195 -3.88 -4.25 -10.91
N ALA A 196 -3.04 -3.83 -9.97
CA ALA A 196 -2.70 -4.65 -8.81
C ALA A 196 -3.94 -4.99 -7.96
N ARG A 197 -4.89 -4.06 -7.83
CA ARG A 197 -6.16 -4.33 -7.13
C ARG A 197 -7.05 -5.34 -7.85
N MET A 198 -7.08 -5.33 -9.18
CA MET A 198 -7.81 -6.36 -9.95
C MET A 198 -7.29 -7.76 -9.62
N LEU A 199 -5.97 -7.94 -9.49
CA LEU A 199 -5.37 -9.22 -9.14
C LEU A 199 -5.74 -9.65 -7.71
N ARG A 200 -5.81 -8.70 -6.77
CA ARG A 200 -6.15 -8.97 -5.35
C ARG A 200 -7.64 -9.15 -5.05
N VAL A 201 -8.53 -8.80 -5.96
CA VAL A 201 -9.97 -9.04 -5.78
C VAL A 201 -10.25 -10.53 -5.53
N ALA A 202 -9.42 -11.43 -6.07
CA ALA A 202 -9.58 -12.86 -5.92
C ALA A 202 -9.38 -13.36 -4.48
N ASP A 203 -8.63 -12.68 -3.64
CA ASP A 203 -8.20 -13.17 -2.31
C ASP A 203 -9.38 -13.36 -1.35
N HIS A 204 -10.39 -12.50 -1.44
CA HIS A 204 -11.56 -12.50 -0.56
C HIS A 204 -12.89 -12.62 -1.28
N THR A 205 -12.92 -12.63 -2.62
CA THR A 205 -14.18 -12.69 -3.39
C THR A 205 -14.83 -14.04 -3.29
N GLY A 206 -16.09 -14.07 -2.86
CA GLY A 206 -16.88 -15.31 -2.71
C GLY A 206 -16.60 -16.09 -1.43
N CYS A 207 -15.86 -15.54 -0.48
CA CYS A 207 -15.83 -16.05 0.87
C CYS A 207 -17.10 -15.62 1.61
N GLU A 208 -17.65 -16.49 2.47
CA GLU A 208 -18.83 -16.17 3.26
C GLU A 208 -18.51 -15.07 4.27
N GLU A 209 -19.43 -14.11 4.46
CA GLU A 209 -19.43 -13.16 5.57
C GLU A 209 -19.82 -13.92 6.87
N ALA A 210 -18.98 -14.85 7.32
CA ALA A 210 -19.30 -15.70 8.43
C ALA A 210 -18.45 -15.38 9.67
N ALA A 211 -19.00 -15.62 10.84
CA ALA A 211 -18.35 -15.39 12.13
C ALA A 211 -17.19 -16.38 12.46
N ASN A 212 -16.65 -17.11 11.48
CA ASN A 212 -15.67 -18.17 11.71
C ASN A 212 -14.38 -17.91 10.92
N LEU A 213 -13.27 -17.68 11.60
CA LEU A 213 -11.93 -17.38 11.06
C LEU A 213 -11.41 -18.37 10.00
N ARG A 214 -11.98 -19.57 9.88
CA ARG A 214 -11.55 -20.60 8.91
C ARG A 214 -12.18 -20.44 7.52
N THR A 215 -13.17 -19.55 7.36
CA THR A 215 -13.95 -19.40 6.10
C THR A 215 -13.71 -18.08 5.40
N TYR A 216 -12.89 -17.17 5.97
CA TYR A 216 -12.69 -15.79 5.47
C TYR A 216 -11.63 -15.64 4.38
N ALA A 217 -10.75 -16.61 4.24
CA ALA A 217 -9.72 -16.61 3.23
C ALA A 217 -9.73 -17.94 2.48
N ARG A 218 -9.43 -17.89 1.21
CA ARG A 218 -9.27 -19.09 0.39
C ARG A 218 -7.86 -19.16 -0.18
N SER A 219 -7.33 -20.37 -0.27
CA SER A 219 -6.13 -20.63 -1.06
C SER A 219 -6.50 -20.58 -2.54
N VAL A 220 -5.91 -19.67 -3.27
CA VAL A 220 -6.06 -19.61 -4.74
C VAL A 220 -4.93 -20.41 -5.35
N THR A 221 -5.27 -21.49 -6.05
CA THR A 221 -4.29 -22.21 -6.88
C THR A 221 -4.07 -21.42 -8.17
N THR A 222 -2.90 -20.86 -8.30
CA THR A 222 -2.52 -20.06 -9.47
C THR A 222 -1.37 -20.72 -10.23
N ASP A 223 -1.18 -20.34 -11.49
CA ASP A 223 0.03 -20.69 -12.24
C ASP A 223 1.27 -20.00 -11.65
N ARG A 224 2.46 -20.40 -12.14
CA ARG A 224 3.73 -19.87 -11.62
C ARG A 224 3.88 -18.37 -11.83
N LEU A 225 3.27 -17.81 -12.88
CA LEU A 225 3.35 -16.39 -13.20
C LEU A 225 2.47 -15.59 -12.23
N THR A 226 1.23 -15.99 -12.04
CA THR A 226 0.30 -15.34 -11.11
C THR A 226 0.78 -15.43 -9.66
N LYS A 227 1.42 -16.57 -9.28
CA LYS A 227 2.01 -16.75 -7.97
C LYS A 227 3.18 -15.80 -7.66
N PHE A 228 3.84 -15.31 -8.71
CA PHE A 228 4.89 -14.29 -8.53
C PHE A 228 4.30 -12.90 -8.23
N PHE A 229 3.07 -12.62 -8.74
CA PHE A 229 2.38 -11.34 -8.59
C PHE A 229 1.31 -11.31 -7.48
N SER A 230 1.00 -12.42 -6.83
CA SER A 230 0.11 -12.52 -5.67
C SER A 230 0.92 -12.65 -4.38
#